data_0392088a2d7f057241e06f922ffcafe0
#
_entry.id   0392088a2d7f057241e06f922ffcafe0
#
_cell.length_a   1.000
_cell.length_b   1.000
_cell.length_c   1.000
_cell.angle_alpha   90.00
_cell.angle_beta   90.00
_cell.angle_gamma   90.00
#
_symmetry.space_group_name_H-M   'P 1'
#
loop_
_entity.id
_entity.type
_entity.pdbx_description
1 polymer ?
#
loop_
_entity_poly.entity_id
_entity_poly.type
_entity_poly.pdbx_seq_one_letter_code
_entity_poly.pdbx_strand_id
1 'polypeptide(L)'
;MFTQWDEFTAWGLAPKMVAERAALYVADPINLTASFTYPATSLVSYLFQRVPGQFYEWQCLAGLDILFLACIAPAAAMPRKNWAGAVLVFAAGFLLPFFFSVVPAGTPSTMYANAMADTPLALLFGGTLCLYAAAGGRKTGFFACAMPLAVLTMTKDIGFAYALIVTFLIGLDQLFGTPHPDTKPARIFGVSLAKCSILAAVVLAVFISWNRYTAAVTPTETTGASVGSAGLSYGAVLTGGIKQLLGIGREERFAQIMQSMGQAFLYRRVCLLGAPIMAVSCILLL
;
A
#
# COMPACT_ATOMS: atom_id res chain seq x y z
N MET A 1 -20.49 0.80 8.46
CA MET A 1 -20.80 -0.56 8.85
C MET A 1 -20.06 -1.52 7.95
N PHE A 2 -19.43 -2.54 8.50
CA PHE A 2 -18.74 -3.56 7.70
C PHE A 2 -19.75 -4.33 6.84
N THR A 3 -19.39 -4.65 5.62
CA THR A 3 -20.30 -5.28 4.64
C THR A 3 -19.70 -6.49 3.95
N GLN A 4 -18.36 -6.64 3.98
CA GLN A 4 -17.66 -7.70 3.29
C GLN A 4 -17.21 -8.81 4.23
N TRP A 5 -17.18 -10.04 3.72
CA TRP A 5 -16.77 -11.21 4.50
C TRP A 5 -15.39 -11.03 5.14
N ASP A 6 -14.43 -10.51 4.39
CA ASP A 6 -13.06 -10.32 4.86
C ASP A 6 -12.94 -9.24 5.96
N GLU A 7 -13.89 -8.30 6.02
CA GLU A 7 -13.95 -7.33 7.11
C GLU A 7 -14.36 -8.01 8.42
N PHE A 8 -15.31 -8.94 8.37
CA PHE A 8 -15.77 -9.66 9.56
C PHE A 8 -14.78 -10.73 10.03
N THR A 9 -13.97 -11.28 9.13
CA THR A 9 -13.05 -12.38 9.46
C THR A 9 -11.62 -11.93 9.73
N ALA A 10 -11.19 -10.80 9.15
CA ALA A 10 -9.81 -10.33 9.25
C ALA A 10 -9.69 -8.81 9.46
N TRP A 11 -9.95 -8.02 8.42
CA TRP A 11 -9.56 -6.61 8.38
C TRP A 11 -10.35 -5.68 9.31
N GLY A 12 -11.59 -5.99 9.61
CA GLY A 12 -12.39 -5.27 10.59
C GLY A 12 -12.32 -5.93 11.97
N LEU A 13 -12.15 -7.26 12.03
CA LEU A 13 -12.02 -7.99 13.29
C LEU A 13 -10.70 -7.65 13.99
N ALA A 14 -9.59 -7.56 13.27
CA ALA A 14 -8.29 -7.24 13.84
C ALA A 14 -8.28 -5.91 14.61
N PRO A 15 -8.73 -4.76 14.08
CA PRO A 15 -8.82 -3.52 14.84
C PRO A 15 -9.78 -3.61 16.03
N LYS A 16 -10.85 -4.38 15.95
CA LYS A 16 -11.75 -4.64 17.08
C LYS A 16 -11.02 -5.36 18.22
N MET A 17 -10.29 -6.41 17.91
CA MET A 17 -9.51 -7.16 18.91
C MET A 17 -8.45 -6.27 19.56
N VAL A 18 -7.74 -5.44 18.77
CA VAL A 18 -6.76 -4.48 19.31
C VAL A 18 -7.44 -3.46 20.21
N ALA A 19 -8.62 -2.95 19.85
CA ALA A 19 -9.35 -1.98 20.65
C ALA A 19 -9.85 -2.55 21.98
N GLU A 20 -10.39 -3.77 21.98
CA GLU A 20 -10.97 -4.42 23.15
C GLU A 20 -9.90 -4.97 24.12
N ARG A 21 -8.79 -5.46 23.59
CA ARG A 21 -7.75 -6.15 24.40
C ARG A 21 -6.52 -5.29 24.70
N ALA A 22 -6.39 -4.15 24.05
CA ALA A 22 -5.19 -3.29 24.07
C ALA A 22 -3.88 -4.06 23.74
N ALA A 23 -3.99 -5.10 22.93
CA ALA A 23 -2.90 -5.98 22.52
C ALA A 23 -3.04 -6.36 21.04
N LEU A 24 -1.93 -6.70 20.40
CA LEU A 24 -1.96 -7.22 19.03
C LEU A 24 -2.56 -8.64 19.01
N TYR A 25 -3.31 -8.93 17.99
CA TYR A 25 -4.12 -10.14 17.79
C TYR A 25 -3.33 -11.37 17.32
N VAL A 26 -2.02 -11.23 17.07
CA VAL A 26 -1.17 -12.28 16.47
C VAL A 26 -1.11 -13.57 17.28
N ALA A 27 -1.29 -13.46 18.60
CA ALA A 27 -1.24 -14.59 19.53
C ALA A 27 -2.64 -15.14 19.89
N ASP A 28 -3.69 -14.79 19.14
CA ASP A 28 -5.04 -15.23 19.45
C ASP A 28 -5.28 -16.67 18.92
N PRO A 29 -5.46 -17.67 19.82
CA PRO A 29 -5.70 -19.03 19.39
C PRO A 29 -7.11 -19.25 18.81
N ILE A 30 -8.03 -18.31 19.03
CA ILE A 30 -9.45 -18.45 18.65
C ILE A 30 -9.68 -17.99 17.20
N ASN A 31 -8.91 -17.00 16.71
CA ASN A 31 -9.09 -16.47 15.37
C ASN A 31 -7.80 -16.50 14.56
N LEU A 32 -7.56 -17.63 13.92
CA LEU A 32 -6.38 -17.85 13.06
C LEU A 32 -6.33 -16.88 11.87
N THR A 33 -7.47 -16.47 11.32
CA THR A 33 -7.50 -15.60 10.15
C THR A 33 -7.01 -14.19 10.49
N ALA A 34 -7.47 -13.62 11.61
CA ALA A 34 -6.99 -12.31 12.06
C ALA A 34 -5.52 -12.34 12.47
N SER A 35 -5.02 -13.46 12.98
CA SER A 35 -3.63 -13.62 13.45
C SER A 35 -2.59 -13.47 12.33
N PHE A 36 -2.97 -13.62 11.07
CA PHE A 36 -2.08 -13.48 9.92
C PHE A 36 -2.16 -12.12 9.24
N THR A 37 -3.01 -11.20 9.70
CA THR A 37 -3.08 -9.86 9.13
C THR A 37 -1.95 -8.97 9.61
N TYR A 38 -1.42 -8.15 8.70
CA TYR A 38 -0.42 -7.14 9.04
C TYR A 38 -1.07 -5.98 9.82
N PRO A 39 -0.39 -5.37 10.82
CA PRO A 39 -1.05 -4.53 11.81
C PRO A 39 -1.27 -3.08 11.41
N ALA A 40 -0.73 -2.58 10.28
CA ALA A 40 -0.75 -1.15 9.98
C ALA A 40 -2.17 -0.56 9.94
N THR A 41 -3.08 -1.17 9.19
CA THR A 41 -4.47 -0.72 9.08
C THR A 41 -5.20 -0.81 10.41
N SER A 42 -4.98 -1.89 11.17
CA SER A 42 -5.56 -2.10 12.49
C SER A 42 -5.08 -1.07 13.50
N LEU A 43 -3.80 -0.70 13.48
CA LEU A 43 -3.23 0.33 14.35
C LEU A 43 -3.73 1.72 14.00
N VAL A 44 -3.85 2.05 12.72
CA VAL A 44 -4.48 3.32 12.29
C VAL A 44 -5.91 3.39 12.80
N SER A 45 -6.71 2.36 12.58
CA SER A 45 -8.09 2.29 13.10
C SER A 45 -8.13 2.38 14.62
N TYR A 46 -7.22 1.73 15.34
CA TYR A 46 -7.13 1.76 16.79
C TYR A 46 -6.90 3.16 17.34
N LEU A 47 -6.09 4.00 16.69
CA LEU A 47 -5.88 5.38 17.13
C LEU A 47 -7.21 6.14 17.24
N PHE A 48 -8.13 5.93 16.31
CA PHE A 48 -9.46 6.56 16.32
C PHE A 48 -10.42 5.93 17.33
N GLN A 49 -10.22 4.67 17.71
CA GLN A 49 -11.02 3.99 18.74
C GLN A 49 -10.65 4.41 20.17
N ARG A 50 -9.47 5.01 20.37
CA ARG A 50 -9.02 5.44 21.70
C ARG A 50 -9.85 6.58 22.29
N VAL A 51 -10.51 7.39 21.47
CA VAL A 51 -11.28 8.56 21.93
C VAL A 51 -12.56 8.14 22.68
N PRO A 52 -13.43 7.25 22.12
CA PRO A 52 -14.68 6.89 22.79
C PRO A 52 -14.52 5.77 23.85
N GLY A 53 -13.39 5.06 23.88
CA GLY A 53 -13.16 3.98 24.84
C GLY A 53 -13.87 2.66 24.53
N GLN A 54 -14.59 2.58 23.40
CA GLN A 54 -15.23 1.37 22.90
C GLN A 54 -15.11 1.30 21.37
N PHE A 55 -15.28 0.11 20.79
CA PHE A 55 -15.14 -0.11 19.37
C PHE A 55 -16.39 0.33 18.60
N TYR A 56 -16.18 1.16 17.55
CA TYR A 56 -17.19 1.53 16.58
C TYR A 56 -16.66 1.30 15.14
N GLU A 57 -17.39 0.56 14.33
CA GLU A 57 -17.02 0.26 12.94
C GLU A 57 -16.81 1.53 12.11
N TRP A 58 -17.70 2.53 12.26
CA TRP A 58 -17.60 3.77 11.50
C TRP A 58 -16.32 4.57 11.80
N GLN A 59 -15.80 4.49 13.02
CA GLN A 59 -14.53 5.15 13.37
C GLN A 59 -13.32 4.41 12.77
N CYS A 60 -13.42 3.08 12.64
CA CYS A 60 -12.44 2.30 11.93
C CYS A 60 -12.34 2.77 10.47
N LEU A 61 -13.49 2.90 9.80
CA LEU A 61 -13.57 3.38 8.42
C LEU A 61 -13.10 4.83 8.29
N ALA A 62 -13.56 5.72 9.18
CA ALA A 62 -13.13 7.12 9.19
C ALA A 62 -11.62 7.28 9.37
N GLY A 63 -10.99 6.45 10.20
CA GLY A 63 -9.54 6.43 10.37
C GLY A 63 -8.80 6.07 9.07
N LEU A 64 -9.31 5.07 8.36
CA LEU A 64 -8.77 4.68 7.06
C LEU A 64 -9.02 5.74 5.99
N ASP A 65 -10.20 6.38 5.98
CA ASP A 65 -10.52 7.46 5.05
C ASP A 65 -9.60 8.67 5.24
N ILE A 66 -9.28 9.01 6.48
CA ILE A 66 -8.29 10.07 6.78
C ILE A 66 -6.89 9.68 6.28
N LEU A 67 -6.49 8.42 6.44
CA LEU A 67 -5.24 7.92 5.85
C LEU A 67 -5.26 8.06 4.32
N PHE A 68 -6.39 7.74 3.66
CA PHE A 68 -6.54 7.88 2.21
C PHE A 68 -6.39 9.32 1.75
N LEU A 69 -7.06 10.26 2.42
CA LEU A 69 -6.92 11.68 2.12
C LEU A 69 -5.49 12.18 2.34
N ALA A 70 -4.83 11.71 3.40
CA ALA A 70 -3.43 12.03 3.66
C ALA A 70 -2.49 11.50 2.56
N CYS A 71 -2.78 10.34 1.96
CA CYS A 71 -2.01 9.80 0.83
C CYS A 71 -2.26 10.57 -0.49
N ILE A 72 -3.44 11.17 -0.67
CA ILE A 72 -3.77 11.98 -1.86
C ILE A 72 -3.18 13.41 -1.75
N ALA A 73 -3.09 13.95 -0.55
CA ALA A 73 -2.64 15.31 -0.32
C ALA A 73 -1.27 15.68 -0.96
N PRO A 74 -0.24 14.81 -0.95
CA PRO A 74 1.01 15.10 -1.63
C PRO A 74 0.87 15.31 -3.14
N ALA A 75 -0.02 14.57 -3.82
CA ALA A 75 -0.29 14.76 -5.24
C ALA A 75 -0.88 16.16 -5.49
N ALA A 76 -1.79 16.61 -4.64
CA ALA A 76 -2.36 17.97 -4.74
C ALA A 76 -1.32 19.07 -4.45
N ALA A 77 -0.24 18.79 -3.75
CA ALA A 77 0.84 19.73 -3.47
C ALA A 77 1.84 19.90 -4.64
N MET A 78 1.79 19.03 -5.67
CA MET A 78 2.72 19.09 -6.80
C MET A 78 2.54 20.32 -7.69
N PRO A 79 1.32 20.82 -8.02
CA PRO A 79 1.12 22.06 -8.75
C PRO A 79 1.41 23.29 -7.89
N ARG A 80 2.65 23.55 -7.59
CA ARG A 80 3.13 24.50 -6.55
C ARG A 80 2.61 25.93 -6.66
N LYS A 81 2.15 26.37 -7.81
CA LYS A 81 1.71 27.75 -8.06
C LYS A 81 0.26 27.86 -8.51
N ASN A 82 -0.42 26.78 -8.72
CA ASN A 82 -1.78 26.74 -9.25
C ASN A 82 -2.73 26.07 -8.26
N TRP A 83 -3.37 26.89 -7.42
CA TRP A 83 -4.32 26.37 -6.43
C TRP A 83 -5.51 25.64 -7.07
N ALA A 84 -5.96 26.10 -8.26
CA ALA A 84 -7.05 25.41 -8.98
C ALA A 84 -6.61 24.02 -9.44
N GLY A 85 -5.37 23.88 -9.93
CA GLY A 85 -4.77 22.58 -10.24
C GLY A 85 -4.66 21.69 -9.00
N ALA A 86 -4.25 22.24 -7.86
CA ALA A 86 -4.19 21.49 -6.60
C ALA A 86 -5.56 20.96 -6.19
N VAL A 87 -6.60 21.81 -6.25
CA VAL A 87 -8.00 21.41 -5.94
C VAL A 87 -8.48 20.34 -6.92
N LEU A 88 -8.22 20.49 -8.22
CA LEU A 88 -8.62 19.50 -9.22
C LEU A 88 -7.94 18.15 -9.02
N VAL A 89 -6.63 18.13 -8.73
CA VAL A 89 -5.89 16.89 -8.45
C VAL A 89 -6.41 16.22 -7.19
N PHE A 90 -6.67 16.99 -6.13
CA PHE A 90 -7.25 16.46 -4.90
C PHE A 90 -8.65 15.89 -5.13
N ALA A 91 -9.51 16.65 -5.81
CA ALA A 91 -10.86 16.21 -6.14
C ALA A 91 -10.85 14.97 -7.04
N ALA A 92 -9.96 14.92 -8.04
CA ALA A 92 -9.79 13.73 -8.88
C ALA A 92 -9.36 12.52 -8.05
N GLY A 93 -8.36 12.66 -7.18
CA GLY A 93 -7.92 11.60 -6.28
C GLY A 93 -9.01 11.12 -5.33
N PHE A 94 -9.81 12.05 -4.80
CA PHE A 94 -10.96 11.74 -3.95
C PHE A 94 -12.08 11.02 -4.70
N LEU A 95 -12.39 11.43 -5.93
CA LEU A 95 -13.48 10.87 -6.71
C LEU A 95 -13.11 9.58 -7.45
N LEU A 96 -11.82 9.39 -7.77
CA LEU A 96 -11.35 8.22 -8.53
C LEU A 96 -11.79 6.88 -7.94
N PRO A 97 -11.72 6.65 -6.62
CA PRO A 97 -12.15 5.41 -6.00
C PRO A 97 -13.62 5.02 -6.27
N PHE A 98 -14.51 6.00 -6.44
CA PHE A 98 -15.92 5.72 -6.77
C PHE A 98 -16.09 5.12 -8.18
N PHE A 99 -15.18 5.42 -9.11
CA PHE A 99 -15.25 4.90 -10.47
C PHE A 99 -14.59 3.53 -10.62
N PHE A 100 -13.62 3.21 -9.77
CA PHE A 100 -12.90 1.94 -9.81
C PHE A 100 -13.49 0.86 -8.89
N SER A 101 -14.48 1.19 -8.09
CA SER A 101 -15.18 0.24 -7.24
C SER A 101 -15.99 -0.73 -8.10
N VAL A 102 -15.43 -1.91 -8.37
CA VAL A 102 -16.16 -3.01 -8.99
C VAL A 102 -16.90 -3.76 -7.90
N VAL A 103 -18.18 -3.47 -7.76
CA VAL A 103 -19.02 -4.13 -6.77
C VAL A 103 -20.00 -5.04 -7.51
N PRO A 104 -20.22 -6.29 -7.04
CA PRO A 104 -21.31 -7.11 -7.49
C PRO A 104 -22.64 -6.35 -7.37
N ALA A 105 -23.51 -6.49 -8.36
CA ALA A 105 -24.79 -5.79 -8.41
C ALA A 105 -25.54 -5.93 -7.07
N GLY A 106 -25.84 -4.79 -6.44
CA GLY A 106 -26.67 -4.73 -5.22
C GLY A 106 -25.92 -4.38 -3.93
N THR A 107 -24.59 -4.28 -3.91
CA THR A 107 -23.86 -3.85 -2.71
C THR A 107 -23.21 -2.48 -2.91
N PRO A 108 -23.54 -1.46 -2.08
CA PRO A 108 -22.85 -0.17 -2.13
C PRO A 108 -21.50 -0.29 -1.40
N SER A 109 -20.48 -0.85 -2.04
CA SER A 109 -19.16 -0.76 -1.47
C SER A 109 -18.34 0.24 -2.26
N THR A 110 -18.11 1.38 -1.65
CA THR A 110 -17.09 2.32 -2.08
C THR A 110 -15.78 1.95 -1.40
N MET A 111 -14.65 2.33 -1.95
CA MET A 111 -13.35 2.15 -1.28
C MET A 111 -13.33 2.86 0.09
N TYR A 112 -14.12 3.91 0.27
CA TYR A 112 -14.28 4.67 1.52
C TYR A 112 -15.13 3.96 2.58
N ALA A 113 -15.92 2.97 2.22
CA ALA A 113 -16.73 2.20 3.16
C ALA A 113 -16.18 0.78 3.33
N ASN A 114 -14.85 0.62 3.25
CA ASN A 114 -14.20 -0.68 3.22
C ASN A 114 -12.93 -0.68 4.08
N ALA A 115 -12.80 -1.65 4.98
CA ALA A 115 -11.64 -1.82 5.83
C ALA A 115 -10.53 -2.71 5.21
N MET A 116 -10.70 -3.17 3.97
CA MET A 116 -9.72 -4.05 3.31
C MET A 116 -8.38 -3.35 3.08
N ALA A 117 -7.29 -4.10 3.22
CA ALA A 117 -5.94 -3.57 3.12
C ALA A 117 -5.49 -3.19 1.69
N ASP A 118 -6.22 -3.59 0.65
CA ASP A 118 -5.82 -3.36 -0.74
C ASP A 118 -5.86 -1.87 -1.10
N THR A 119 -6.86 -1.13 -0.63
CA THR A 119 -6.96 0.31 -0.86
C THR A 119 -5.84 1.09 -0.15
N PRO A 120 -5.60 0.92 1.18
CA PRO A 120 -4.44 1.53 1.84
C PRO A 120 -3.11 1.17 1.18
N LEU A 121 -2.94 -0.08 0.75
CA LEU A 121 -1.74 -0.54 0.07
C LEU A 121 -1.45 0.26 -1.21
N ALA A 122 -2.47 0.40 -2.08
CA ALA A 122 -2.35 1.14 -3.33
C ALA A 122 -2.09 2.64 -3.10
N LEU A 123 -2.82 3.25 -2.15
CA LEU A 123 -2.70 4.67 -1.84
C LEU A 123 -1.38 5.01 -1.14
N LEU A 124 -0.87 4.16 -0.26
CA LEU A 124 0.44 4.33 0.35
C LEU A 124 1.55 4.21 -0.69
N PHE A 125 1.44 3.26 -1.63
CA PHE A 125 2.38 3.13 -2.75
C PHE A 125 2.44 4.41 -3.59
N GLY A 126 1.31 4.84 -4.14
CA GLY A 126 1.21 6.03 -4.98
C GLY A 126 1.48 7.33 -4.20
N GLY A 127 0.92 7.46 -3.00
CA GLY A 127 1.11 8.62 -2.13
C GLY A 127 2.56 8.84 -1.72
N THR A 128 3.33 7.77 -1.51
CA THR A 128 4.77 7.89 -1.20
C THR A 128 5.55 8.43 -2.39
N LEU A 129 5.26 7.98 -3.61
CA LEU A 129 5.86 8.52 -4.83
C LEU A 129 5.49 9.98 -5.03
N CYS A 130 4.23 10.35 -4.81
CA CYS A 130 3.76 11.74 -4.86
C CYS A 130 4.43 12.61 -3.79
N LEU A 131 4.61 12.11 -2.58
CA LEU A 131 5.30 12.80 -1.50
C LEU A 131 6.75 13.10 -1.86
N TYR A 132 7.44 12.11 -2.41
CA TYR A 132 8.81 12.27 -2.91
C TYR A 132 8.89 13.33 -4.01
N ALA A 133 8.02 13.26 -5.01
CA ALA A 133 7.97 14.21 -6.13
C ALA A 133 7.60 15.62 -5.66
N ALA A 134 6.58 15.78 -4.81
CA ALA A 134 6.18 17.06 -4.24
C ALA A 134 7.30 17.74 -3.44
N ALA A 135 8.14 16.95 -2.79
CA ALA A 135 9.30 17.47 -2.05
C ALA A 135 10.42 17.99 -2.97
N GLY A 136 10.39 17.65 -4.26
CA GLY A 136 11.33 18.17 -5.26
C GLY A 136 12.79 17.90 -4.94
N GLY A 137 13.13 16.67 -4.52
CA GLY A 137 14.49 16.26 -4.22
C GLY A 137 15.09 16.82 -2.93
N ARG A 138 14.33 17.57 -2.12
CA ARG A 138 14.79 18.09 -0.83
C ARG A 138 15.11 16.93 0.12
N LYS A 139 16.19 17.07 0.91
CA LYS A 139 16.59 16.05 1.89
C LYS A 139 15.44 15.68 2.86
N THR A 140 14.70 16.67 3.32
CA THR A 140 13.55 16.48 4.23
C THR A 140 12.45 15.62 3.60
N GLY A 141 12.15 15.83 2.32
CA GLY A 141 11.14 15.04 1.61
C GLY A 141 11.57 13.60 1.37
N PHE A 142 12.84 13.38 1.10
CA PHE A 142 13.40 12.05 0.99
C PHE A 142 13.23 11.25 2.30
N PHE A 143 13.60 11.83 3.45
CA PHE A 143 13.43 11.16 4.73
C PHE A 143 11.97 11.03 5.15
N ALA A 144 11.09 11.95 4.73
CA ALA A 144 9.66 11.83 4.97
C ALA A 144 9.04 10.58 4.33
N CYS A 145 9.63 10.04 3.25
CA CYS A 145 9.19 8.79 2.63
C CYS A 145 9.43 7.56 3.52
N ALA A 146 10.32 7.61 4.50
CA ALA A 146 10.61 6.48 5.37
C ALA A 146 9.38 6.02 6.17
N MET A 147 8.57 6.95 6.67
CA MET A 147 7.37 6.63 7.44
C MET A 147 6.30 5.91 6.59
N PRO A 148 5.83 6.45 5.45
CA PRO A 148 4.84 5.74 4.64
C PRO A 148 5.40 4.43 4.06
N LEU A 149 6.70 4.29 3.80
CA LEU A 149 7.31 3.02 3.42
C LEU A 149 7.24 1.98 4.55
N ALA A 150 7.49 2.39 5.80
CA ALA A 150 7.33 1.52 6.96
C ALA A 150 5.86 1.06 7.11
N VAL A 151 4.90 1.98 6.98
CA VAL A 151 3.46 1.68 7.04
C VAL A 151 3.06 0.77 5.88
N LEU A 152 3.51 1.03 4.65
CA LEU A 152 3.28 0.20 3.48
C LEU A 152 3.77 -1.23 3.69
N THR A 153 4.98 -1.40 4.25
CA THR A 153 5.54 -2.72 4.58
C THR A 153 4.66 -3.50 5.56
N MET A 154 3.95 -2.80 6.45
CA MET A 154 3.12 -3.37 7.51
C MET A 154 1.63 -3.40 7.17
N THR A 155 1.26 -3.10 5.91
CA THR A 155 -0.15 -3.06 5.49
C THR A 155 -0.66 -4.42 5.03
N LYS A 156 0.15 -5.16 4.30
CA LYS A 156 -0.16 -6.50 3.77
C LYS A 156 1.15 -7.24 3.49
N ASP A 157 1.12 -8.56 3.34
CA ASP A 157 2.28 -9.39 3.01
C ASP A 157 3.04 -8.88 1.77
N ILE A 158 2.33 -8.53 0.70
CA ILE A 158 2.92 -7.96 -0.52
C ILE A 158 3.44 -6.51 -0.32
N GLY A 159 3.07 -5.85 0.76
CA GLY A 159 3.49 -4.47 1.07
C GLY A 159 5.00 -4.30 1.16
N PHE A 160 5.71 -5.32 1.64
CA PHE A 160 7.17 -5.34 1.64
C PHE A 160 7.75 -5.22 0.22
N ALA A 161 7.24 -6.00 -0.73
CA ALA A 161 7.69 -5.93 -2.12
C ALA A 161 7.38 -4.56 -2.74
N TYR A 162 6.21 -4.01 -2.48
CA TYR A 162 5.82 -2.68 -2.96
C TYR A 162 6.70 -1.57 -2.36
N ALA A 163 7.05 -1.66 -1.08
CA ALA A 163 7.96 -0.70 -0.45
C ALA A 163 9.36 -0.74 -1.08
N LEU A 164 9.87 -1.93 -1.44
CA LEU A 164 11.13 -2.07 -2.17
C LEU A 164 11.04 -1.49 -3.59
N ILE A 165 9.93 -1.71 -4.30
CA ILE A 165 9.69 -1.13 -5.64
C ILE A 165 9.68 0.40 -5.55
N VAL A 166 8.98 1.01 -4.59
CA VAL A 166 8.99 2.47 -4.40
C VAL A 166 10.40 2.97 -4.11
N THR A 167 11.13 2.28 -3.23
CA THR A 167 12.53 2.64 -2.91
C THR A 167 13.42 2.59 -4.15
N PHE A 168 13.24 1.57 -4.99
CA PHE A 168 13.96 1.43 -6.26
C PHE A 168 13.61 2.55 -7.24
N LEU A 169 12.32 2.88 -7.41
CA LEU A 169 11.86 3.96 -8.29
C LEU A 169 12.42 5.33 -7.85
N ILE A 170 12.42 5.61 -6.55
CA ILE A 170 13.08 6.80 -5.98
C ILE A 170 14.57 6.81 -6.32
N GLY A 171 15.22 5.64 -6.25
CA GLY A 171 16.63 5.48 -6.62
C GLY A 171 16.91 5.78 -8.09
N LEU A 172 16.06 5.30 -8.97
CA LEU A 172 16.17 5.59 -10.41
C LEU A 172 16.00 7.10 -10.68
N ASP A 173 15.03 7.75 -10.06
CA ASP A 173 14.84 9.20 -10.21
C ASP A 173 16.05 10.00 -9.70
N GLN A 174 16.63 9.60 -8.57
CA GLN A 174 17.86 10.24 -8.04
C GLN A 174 19.06 10.07 -8.97
N LEU A 175 19.11 9.00 -9.76
CA LEU A 175 20.21 8.73 -10.70
C LEU A 175 20.01 9.45 -12.04
N PHE A 176 18.79 9.47 -12.55
CA PHE A 176 18.51 9.87 -13.94
C PHE A 176 17.62 11.10 -14.06
N GLY A 177 16.80 11.39 -13.04
CA GLY A 177 15.77 12.44 -13.09
C GLY A 177 16.31 13.86 -12.86
N THR A 178 17.42 14.02 -12.13
CA THR A 178 17.92 15.35 -11.76
C THR A 178 19.18 15.67 -12.55
N PRO A 179 19.21 16.76 -13.36
CA PRO A 179 20.44 17.22 -13.99
C PRO A 179 21.45 17.66 -12.91
N HIS A 180 22.65 17.09 -12.96
CA HIS A 180 23.75 17.47 -12.08
C HIS A 180 24.97 17.91 -12.91
N PRO A 181 24.92 19.08 -13.58
CA PRO A 181 25.92 19.46 -14.57
C PRO A 181 27.33 19.55 -14.02
N ASP A 182 27.48 19.91 -12.73
CA ASP A 182 28.79 20.14 -12.09
C ASP A 182 29.26 18.98 -11.21
N THR A 183 28.53 17.87 -11.16
CA THR A 183 28.83 16.77 -10.23
C THR A 183 29.35 15.53 -10.97
N LYS A 184 30.49 14.98 -10.52
CA LYS A 184 31.03 13.74 -11.09
C LYS A 184 30.00 12.59 -11.00
N PRO A 185 29.78 11.82 -12.05
CA PRO A 185 28.78 10.72 -12.08
C PRO A 185 28.96 9.72 -10.93
N ALA A 186 30.20 9.37 -10.58
CA ALA A 186 30.48 8.46 -9.48
C ALA A 186 29.99 8.98 -8.11
N ARG A 187 30.04 10.30 -7.89
CA ARG A 187 29.54 10.91 -6.65
C ARG A 187 28.01 10.88 -6.61
N ILE A 188 27.34 11.15 -7.74
CA ILE A 188 25.88 11.06 -7.85
C ILE A 188 25.45 9.64 -7.52
N PHE A 189 26.06 8.66 -8.16
CA PHE A 189 25.77 7.24 -7.93
C PHE A 189 25.96 6.86 -6.45
N GLY A 190 27.09 7.21 -5.85
CA GLY A 190 27.36 6.88 -4.44
C GLY A 190 26.37 7.51 -3.46
N VAL A 191 25.98 8.78 -3.66
CA VAL A 191 25.02 9.47 -2.80
C VAL A 191 23.61 8.88 -2.98
N SER A 192 23.20 8.61 -4.22
CA SER A 192 21.90 7.99 -4.50
C SER A 192 21.80 6.59 -3.93
N LEU A 193 22.84 5.79 -4.10
CA LEU A 193 22.93 4.45 -3.52
C LEU A 193 22.83 4.50 -1.98
N ALA A 194 23.59 5.39 -1.32
CA ALA A 194 23.53 5.54 0.13
C ALA A 194 22.14 5.93 0.63
N LYS A 195 21.48 6.87 -0.04
CA LYS A 195 20.09 7.25 0.29
C LYS A 195 19.14 6.08 0.14
N CYS A 196 19.17 5.37 -0.99
CA CYS A 196 18.29 4.21 -1.22
C CYS A 196 18.56 3.09 -0.22
N SER A 197 19.83 2.87 0.15
CA SER A 197 20.19 1.89 1.19
C SER A 197 19.57 2.24 2.55
N ILE A 198 19.47 3.52 2.91
CA ILE A 198 18.81 3.96 4.15
C ILE A 198 17.30 3.62 4.10
N LEU A 199 16.60 3.96 3.01
CA LEU A 199 15.17 3.61 2.88
C LEU A 199 14.97 2.10 2.86
N ALA A 200 15.79 1.36 2.12
CA ALA A 200 15.73 -0.10 2.10
C ALA A 200 16.01 -0.70 3.49
N ALA A 201 16.94 -0.13 4.26
CA ALA A 201 17.23 -0.56 5.63
C ALA A 201 16.02 -0.35 6.55
N VAL A 202 15.28 0.76 6.41
CA VAL A 202 14.02 0.98 7.14
C VAL A 202 12.99 -0.09 6.80
N VAL A 203 12.77 -0.34 5.51
CA VAL A 203 11.82 -1.37 5.03
C VAL A 203 12.20 -2.75 5.56
N LEU A 204 13.48 -3.13 5.46
CA LEU A 204 13.99 -4.40 5.97
C LEU A 204 13.90 -4.51 7.49
N ALA A 205 14.23 -3.45 8.23
CA ALA A 205 14.16 -3.44 9.68
C ALA A 205 12.71 -3.67 10.16
N VAL A 206 11.74 -2.99 9.55
CA VAL A 206 10.32 -3.14 9.86
C VAL A 206 9.86 -4.56 9.54
N PHE A 207 10.17 -5.08 8.36
CA PHE A 207 9.80 -6.43 7.93
C PHE A 207 10.40 -7.51 8.84
N ILE A 208 11.70 -7.41 9.15
CA ILE A 208 12.38 -8.38 10.03
C ILE A 208 11.82 -8.30 11.46
N SER A 209 11.58 -7.09 11.97
CA SER A 209 11.01 -6.90 13.31
C SER A 209 9.65 -7.55 13.45
N TRP A 210 8.78 -7.37 12.43
CA TRP A 210 7.46 -7.99 12.42
C TRP A 210 7.55 -9.53 12.38
N ASN A 211 8.34 -10.07 11.46
CA ASN A 211 8.50 -11.52 11.34
C ASN A 211 9.09 -12.15 12.61
N ARG A 212 10.05 -11.48 13.26
CA ARG A 212 10.59 -11.95 14.54
C ARG A 212 9.58 -11.89 15.66
N TYR A 213 8.79 -10.80 15.71
CA TYR A 213 7.73 -10.67 16.70
C TYR A 213 6.68 -11.77 16.52
N THR A 214 6.17 -11.97 15.31
CA THR A 214 5.17 -13.02 15.04
C THR A 214 5.70 -14.41 15.36
N ALA A 215 6.94 -14.72 14.98
CA ALA A 215 7.57 -16.01 15.32
C ALA A 215 7.74 -16.22 16.82
N ALA A 216 7.92 -15.17 17.60
CA ALA A 216 8.09 -15.26 19.04
C ALA A 216 6.76 -15.44 19.79
N VAL A 217 5.65 -14.92 19.26
CA VAL A 217 4.35 -14.94 19.96
C VAL A 217 3.36 -15.98 19.42
N THR A 218 3.60 -16.52 18.21
CA THR A 218 2.73 -17.56 17.63
C THR A 218 3.03 -18.92 18.32
N PRO A 219 2.04 -19.59 18.92
CA PRO A 219 2.24 -20.91 19.51
C PRO A 219 2.72 -21.93 18.47
N THR A 220 3.66 -22.79 18.85
CA THR A 220 4.28 -23.79 17.95
C THR A 220 3.26 -24.79 17.39
N GLU A 221 2.14 -25.01 18.08
CA GLU A 221 1.09 -25.95 17.67
C GLU A 221 0.23 -25.44 16.50
N THR A 222 0.23 -24.13 16.22
CA THR A 222 -0.54 -23.53 15.13
C THR A 222 0.19 -23.54 13.77
N THR A 223 1.44 -23.97 13.74
CA THR A 223 2.26 -24.04 12.50
C THR A 223 1.75 -25.04 11.45
N GLY A 224 0.80 -25.90 11.77
CA GLY A 224 0.16 -26.83 10.84
C GLY A 224 -1.01 -26.26 10.03
N ALA A 225 -1.54 -25.11 10.41
CA ALA A 225 -2.72 -24.49 9.79
C ALA A 225 -2.38 -23.14 9.12
N SER A 226 -1.23 -23.05 8.45
CA SER A 226 -0.90 -21.85 7.66
C SER A 226 -1.78 -21.77 6.41
N VAL A 227 -2.97 -21.27 6.58
CA VAL A 227 -3.84 -20.85 5.48
C VAL A 227 -3.37 -19.44 5.06
N GLY A 228 -2.53 -19.38 4.09
CA GLY A 228 -2.06 -18.13 3.50
C GLY A 228 -0.55 -17.92 3.66
N SER A 229 0.15 -17.77 2.58
CA SER A 229 1.55 -17.36 2.38
C SER A 229 2.68 -18.08 3.13
N ALA A 230 2.42 -18.87 4.14
CA ALA A 230 3.44 -19.61 4.89
C ALA A 230 4.00 -20.79 4.10
N GLY A 231 4.87 -20.52 3.17
CA GLY A 231 5.55 -21.53 2.35
C GLY A 231 6.05 -21.00 1.01
N LEU A 232 5.51 -19.89 0.54
CA LEU A 232 6.04 -19.27 -0.68
C LEU A 232 7.25 -18.40 -0.32
N SER A 233 8.46 -18.93 -0.52
CA SER A 233 9.68 -18.12 -0.51
C SER A 233 9.52 -17.01 -1.55
N TYR A 234 9.74 -15.74 -1.15
CA TYR A 234 9.76 -14.62 -2.10
C TYR A 234 10.68 -14.87 -3.29
N GLY A 235 11.79 -15.59 -3.07
CA GLY A 235 12.68 -16.06 -4.12
C GLY A 235 12.00 -17.01 -5.09
N ALA A 236 11.21 -17.96 -4.62
CA ALA A 236 10.45 -18.89 -5.46
C ALA A 236 9.36 -18.18 -6.26
N VAL A 237 8.65 -17.22 -5.65
CA VAL A 237 7.64 -16.40 -6.33
C VAL A 237 8.27 -15.55 -7.42
N LEU A 238 9.39 -14.87 -7.11
CA LEU A 238 10.09 -14.01 -8.06
C LEU A 238 10.65 -14.83 -9.22
N THR A 239 11.34 -15.92 -8.93
CA THR A 239 11.92 -16.80 -9.97
C THR A 239 10.84 -17.49 -10.81
N GLY A 240 9.74 -17.90 -10.18
CA GLY A 240 8.55 -18.43 -10.86
C GLY A 240 7.94 -17.37 -11.79
N GLY A 241 7.71 -16.17 -11.30
CA GLY A 241 7.18 -15.05 -12.08
C GLY A 241 8.07 -14.69 -13.27
N ILE A 242 9.39 -14.60 -13.09
CA ILE A 242 10.34 -14.33 -14.18
C ILE A 242 10.30 -15.45 -15.22
N LYS A 243 10.30 -16.72 -14.80
CA LYS A 243 10.19 -17.87 -15.73
C LYS A 243 8.90 -17.80 -16.56
N GLN A 244 7.77 -17.49 -15.92
CA GLN A 244 6.48 -17.34 -16.59
C GLN A 244 6.50 -16.19 -17.63
N LEU A 245 7.07 -15.04 -17.26
CA LEU A 245 7.24 -13.90 -18.18
C LEU A 245 8.12 -14.24 -19.38
N LEU A 246 9.19 -15.01 -19.16
CA LEU A 246 10.11 -15.45 -20.22
C LEU A 246 9.53 -16.62 -21.06
N GLY A 247 8.33 -17.10 -20.73
CA GLY A 247 7.68 -18.19 -21.45
C GLY A 247 8.22 -19.58 -21.09
N ILE A 248 9.02 -19.71 -20.03
CA ILE A 248 9.61 -20.98 -19.59
C ILE A 248 8.59 -21.68 -18.69
N GLY A 249 8.01 -22.80 -19.17
CA GLY A 249 7.03 -23.59 -18.42
C GLY A 249 5.71 -22.86 -18.17
N ARG A 250 5.18 -22.16 -19.18
CA ARG A 250 3.89 -21.46 -19.07
C ARG A 250 2.77 -22.41 -18.71
N GLU A 251 2.16 -22.17 -17.56
CA GLU A 251 0.95 -22.84 -17.13
C GLU A 251 -0.28 -22.18 -17.79
N GLU A 252 -1.31 -22.96 -18.11
CA GLU A 252 -2.61 -22.44 -18.59
C GLU A 252 -3.19 -21.36 -17.66
N ARG A 253 -2.98 -21.54 -16.37
CA ARG A 253 -3.41 -20.60 -15.33
C ARG A 253 -2.78 -19.20 -15.50
N PHE A 254 -1.51 -19.12 -15.95
CA PHE A 254 -0.87 -17.82 -16.23
C PHE A 254 -1.57 -17.07 -17.37
N ALA A 255 -1.91 -17.78 -18.44
CA ALA A 255 -2.66 -17.20 -19.57
C ALA A 255 -4.03 -16.67 -19.12
N GLN A 256 -4.75 -17.44 -18.28
CA GLN A 256 -6.04 -17.03 -17.72
C GLN A 256 -5.91 -15.79 -16.82
N ILE A 257 -4.87 -15.73 -15.99
CA ILE A 257 -4.60 -14.54 -15.13
C ILE A 257 -4.33 -13.31 -16.01
N MET A 258 -3.46 -13.42 -17.02
CA MET A 258 -3.15 -12.32 -17.94
C MET A 258 -4.38 -11.86 -18.71
N GLN A 259 -5.21 -12.79 -19.17
CA GLN A 259 -6.48 -12.47 -19.82
C GLN A 259 -7.44 -11.74 -18.86
N SER A 260 -7.60 -12.21 -17.65
CA SER A 260 -8.45 -11.59 -16.63
C SER A 260 -7.95 -10.19 -16.24
N MET A 261 -6.63 -10.01 -16.12
CA MET A 261 -6.03 -8.69 -15.90
C MET A 261 -6.31 -7.75 -17.09
N GLY A 262 -6.12 -8.23 -18.33
CA GLY A 262 -6.45 -7.46 -19.52
C GLY A 262 -7.93 -7.03 -19.55
N GLN A 263 -8.84 -7.93 -19.22
CA GLN A 263 -10.27 -7.63 -19.14
C GLN A 263 -10.57 -6.60 -18.04
N ALA A 264 -9.93 -6.69 -16.88
CA ALA A 264 -10.10 -5.73 -15.79
C ALA A 264 -9.61 -4.33 -16.20
N PHE A 265 -8.44 -4.22 -16.84
CA PHE A 265 -7.91 -2.95 -17.34
C PHE A 265 -8.75 -2.35 -18.46
N LEU A 266 -9.33 -3.19 -19.32
CA LEU A 266 -10.18 -2.77 -20.43
C LEU A 266 -11.66 -2.61 -20.02
N TYR A 267 -11.98 -2.77 -18.74
CA TYR A 267 -13.34 -2.57 -18.26
C TYR A 267 -13.84 -1.17 -18.61
N ARG A 268 -15.02 -1.08 -19.22
CA ARG A 268 -15.56 0.15 -19.82
C ARG A 268 -15.49 1.39 -18.90
N ARG A 269 -15.80 1.23 -17.61
CA ARG A 269 -15.73 2.34 -16.64
C ARG A 269 -14.31 2.81 -16.39
N VAL A 270 -13.34 1.89 -16.33
CA VAL A 270 -11.92 2.23 -16.16
C VAL A 270 -11.41 3.00 -17.38
N CYS A 271 -11.70 2.51 -18.59
CA CYS A 271 -11.23 3.16 -19.81
C CYS A 271 -11.93 4.50 -20.10
N LEU A 272 -13.26 4.57 -19.93
CA LEU A 272 -14.02 5.77 -20.30
C LEU A 272 -13.95 6.89 -19.28
N LEU A 273 -13.78 6.60 -18.01
CA LEU A 273 -13.76 7.59 -16.93
C LEU A 273 -12.39 7.68 -16.25
N GLY A 274 -11.79 6.55 -15.90
CA GLY A 274 -10.53 6.52 -15.18
C GLY A 274 -9.35 7.02 -16.02
N ALA A 275 -9.19 6.55 -17.26
CA ALA A 275 -8.08 6.92 -18.12
C ALA A 275 -8.06 8.42 -18.47
N PRO A 276 -9.18 9.07 -18.83
CA PRO A 276 -9.21 10.52 -19.02
C PRO A 276 -8.88 11.31 -17.75
N ILE A 277 -9.40 10.90 -16.59
CA ILE A 277 -9.09 11.56 -15.31
C ILE A 277 -7.59 11.44 -15.00
N MET A 278 -7.00 10.27 -15.19
CA MET A 278 -5.56 10.07 -15.01
C MET A 278 -4.75 10.92 -16.00
N ALA A 279 -5.13 10.95 -17.27
CA ALA A 279 -4.45 11.76 -18.28
C ALA A 279 -4.49 13.25 -17.94
N VAL A 280 -5.66 13.79 -17.59
CA VAL A 280 -5.81 15.19 -17.15
C VAL A 280 -4.97 15.45 -15.90
N SER A 281 -4.99 14.55 -14.92
CA SER A 281 -4.18 14.69 -13.70
C SER A 281 -2.68 14.72 -14.04
N CYS A 282 -2.21 13.86 -14.93
CA CYS A 282 -0.81 13.87 -15.39
C CYS A 282 -0.44 15.19 -16.09
N ILE A 283 -1.31 15.70 -16.96
CA ILE A 283 -1.09 16.99 -17.66
C ILE A 283 -1.03 18.15 -16.65
N LEU A 284 -1.86 18.13 -15.61
CA LEU A 284 -1.87 19.16 -14.57
C LEU A 284 -0.64 19.09 -13.62
N LEU A 285 0.05 17.96 -13.60
CA LEU A 285 1.25 17.74 -12.80
C LEU A 285 2.54 18.11 -13.53
N LEU A 286 2.50 18.21 -14.86
CA LEU A 286 3.60 18.68 -15.73
C LEU A 286 3.62 20.21 -15.81
#